data_262d2007537f6d7a4ec82966a7d9bbca
#
_entry.id   262d2007537f6d7a4ec82966a7d9bbca
#
_cell.length_a   1.000
_cell.length_b   1.000
_cell.length_c   1.000
_cell.angle_alpha   90.00
_cell.angle_beta   90.00
_cell.angle_gamma   90.00
#
_symmetry.space_group_name_H-M   'P 1'
#
loop_
_entity.id
_entity.type
_entity.pdbx_description
1 polymer ?
#
loop_
_entity_poly.entity_id
_entity_poly.type
_entity_poly.pdbx_seq_one_letter_code
_entity_poly.pdbx_strand_id
1 'polypeptide(L)'
;MRLGKTAVVLGGSAAGLCAAGALAPHFDRVLVLERDELPDGAEHRRGVPQSKHPHFLLNSGRRAIGALFPGFEDDLIAAGGLLLMPSMDAAYLDGPGWSARKRSAMTMVYGSRILIERVLRDKVRELANVVVREGVAVRGLTSADGEITGVGFTAADGDEHVDADFVVDAMGRGSPVAGWLAAAGWPEPEVQTLDAKVTYTSRWYDLPAERPASWWWRHLVIMPTPDKGEHPAEHEFLVNFFPIEGNRVIACMGSWGLEMPSTTDAFVETARRVRTPLFADAMDRCAPASPVHLTRSTGNKWRRYDRLRTRPRRLVFVGDSICAFNPFYAQGISSASASALLLREHLSRAGRLDARFSDRFFAAQRGLLRVPWRLAMARDQGYACAVGTEQLPEWRRRLVAAVSAPAFSLVVG
;
A
#
# COMPACT_ATOMS: atom_id res chain seq x y z
N MET A 1 8.43 13.57 -25.79
CA MET A 1 8.64 12.68 -26.96
C MET A 1 7.88 11.40 -26.73
N ARG A 2 7.10 10.91 -27.70
CA ARG A 2 6.41 9.63 -27.62
C ARG A 2 7.39 8.48 -27.80
N LEU A 3 7.29 7.46 -26.96
CA LEU A 3 8.15 6.27 -26.98
C LEU A 3 7.47 5.05 -27.61
N GLY A 4 6.19 5.12 -27.86
CA GLY A 4 5.39 4.06 -28.49
C GLY A 4 3.93 4.50 -28.67
N LYS A 5 3.16 3.68 -29.37
CA LYS A 5 1.74 3.92 -29.62
C LYS A 5 0.90 3.54 -28.40
N THR A 6 1.04 2.31 -27.90
CA THR A 6 0.17 1.77 -26.84
C THR A 6 0.98 1.26 -25.65
N ALA A 7 0.68 1.77 -24.46
CA ALA A 7 1.11 1.16 -23.22
C ALA A 7 -0.09 0.54 -22.50
N VAL A 8 0.10 -0.62 -21.87
CA VAL A 8 -0.94 -1.34 -21.13
C VAL A 8 -0.57 -1.46 -19.66
N VAL A 9 -1.48 -1.12 -18.78
CA VAL A 9 -1.36 -1.26 -17.32
C VAL A 9 -2.32 -2.37 -16.87
N LEU A 10 -1.78 -3.36 -16.19
CA LEU A 10 -2.55 -4.48 -15.65
C LEU A 10 -2.94 -4.16 -14.19
N GLY A 11 -4.23 -3.90 -13.96
CA GLY A 11 -4.81 -3.51 -12.67
C GLY A 11 -5.00 -2.00 -12.49
N GLY A 12 -6.20 -1.59 -12.07
CA GLY A 12 -6.67 -0.19 -11.93
C GLY A 12 -6.78 0.29 -10.47
N SER A 13 -5.98 -0.26 -9.54
CA SER A 13 -5.87 0.27 -8.17
C SER A 13 -4.78 1.35 -8.10
N ALA A 14 -4.48 1.91 -6.92
CA ALA A 14 -3.56 3.04 -6.77
C ALA A 14 -2.23 2.89 -7.52
N ALA A 15 -1.64 1.70 -7.51
CA ALA A 15 -0.40 1.43 -8.23
C ALA A 15 -0.56 1.58 -9.75
N GLY A 16 -1.64 1.01 -10.31
CA GLY A 16 -1.93 1.09 -11.74
C GLY A 16 -2.36 2.48 -12.18
N LEU A 17 -3.15 3.18 -11.38
CA LEU A 17 -3.53 4.57 -11.65
C LEU A 17 -2.29 5.50 -11.67
N CYS A 18 -1.37 5.33 -10.71
CA CYS A 18 -0.09 6.05 -10.72
C CYS A 18 0.78 5.67 -11.94
N ALA A 19 0.80 4.40 -12.32
CA ALA A 19 1.51 3.95 -13.52
C ALA A 19 0.91 4.56 -14.80
N ALA A 20 -0.42 4.65 -14.90
CA ALA A 20 -1.10 5.31 -16.02
C ALA A 20 -0.69 6.78 -16.14
N GLY A 21 -0.66 7.52 -15.02
CA GLY A 21 -0.16 8.90 -14.98
C GLY A 21 1.31 9.03 -15.38
N ALA A 22 2.14 8.03 -15.04
CA ALA A 22 3.54 7.99 -15.45
C ALA A 22 3.73 7.75 -16.95
N LEU A 23 2.87 6.94 -17.56
CA LEU A 23 2.93 6.55 -18.98
C LEU A 23 2.29 7.57 -19.91
N ALA A 24 1.27 8.28 -19.48
CA ALA A 24 0.48 9.20 -20.32
C ALA A 24 1.31 10.22 -21.13
N PRO A 25 2.38 10.85 -20.58
CA PRO A 25 3.21 11.76 -21.37
C PRO A 25 4.01 11.09 -22.48
N HIS A 26 4.17 9.76 -22.47
CA HIS A 26 5.15 9.05 -23.29
C HIS A 26 4.55 8.12 -24.34
N PHE A 27 3.25 7.85 -24.31
CA PHE A 27 2.56 6.99 -25.27
C PHE A 27 1.37 7.72 -25.89
N ASP A 28 0.99 7.32 -27.12
CA ASP A 28 -0.18 7.88 -27.77
C ASP A 28 -1.46 7.48 -27.06
N ARG A 29 -1.49 6.23 -26.56
CA ARG A 29 -2.59 5.65 -25.78
C ARG A 29 -2.05 4.87 -24.58
N VAL A 30 -2.72 5.02 -23.43
CA VAL A 30 -2.52 4.17 -22.25
C VAL A 30 -3.82 3.45 -21.95
N LEU A 31 -3.79 2.13 -21.90
CA LEU A 31 -4.94 1.28 -21.59
C LEU A 31 -4.73 0.65 -20.20
N VAL A 32 -5.63 0.94 -19.27
CA VAL A 32 -5.68 0.30 -17.95
C VAL A 32 -6.73 -0.80 -17.98
N LEU A 33 -6.33 -2.04 -17.69
CA LEU A 33 -7.22 -3.20 -17.63
C LEU A 33 -7.53 -3.52 -16.16
N GLU A 34 -8.80 -3.38 -15.75
CA GLU A 34 -9.25 -3.63 -14.38
C GLU A 34 -10.36 -4.68 -14.36
N ARG A 35 -10.24 -5.66 -13.47
CA ARG A 35 -11.21 -6.76 -13.37
C ARG A 35 -12.51 -6.40 -12.68
N ASP A 36 -12.46 -5.42 -11.77
CA ASP A 36 -13.65 -4.92 -11.09
C ASP A 36 -14.34 -3.85 -11.96
N GLU A 37 -15.62 -3.68 -11.79
CA GLU A 37 -16.31 -2.43 -12.11
C GLU A 37 -15.90 -1.39 -11.09
N LEU A 38 -15.56 -0.19 -11.54
CA LEU A 38 -15.09 0.88 -10.66
C LEU A 38 -16.26 1.76 -10.23
N PRO A 39 -16.49 1.94 -8.93
CA PRO A 39 -17.57 2.80 -8.47
C PRO A 39 -17.29 4.25 -8.80
N ASP A 40 -18.33 5.03 -9.09
CA ASP A 40 -18.20 6.48 -9.31
C ASP A 40 -17.80 7.22 -8.04
N GLY A 41 -18.26 6.74 -6.89
CA GLY A 41 -17.97 7.28 -5.57
C GLY A 41 -16.74 6.72 -4.88
N ALA A 42 -16.56 7.14 -3.63
CA ALA A 42 -15.62 6.56 -2.70
C ALA A 42 -16.24 5.32 -2.03
N GLU A 43 -16.19 4.19 -2.69
CA GLU A 43 -16.83 2.94 -2.29
C GLU A 43 -15.86 1.77 -2.27
N HIS A 44 -16.19 0.75 -1.48
CA HIS A 44 -15.42 -0.48 -1.44
C HIS A 44 -15.67 -1.33 -2.69
N ARG A 45 -14.63 -2.01 -3.17
CA ARG A 45 -14.71 -2.96 -4.26
C ARG A 45 -13.99 -4.26 -3.96
N ARG A 46 -14.33 -5.32 -4.67
CA ARG A 46 -13.86 -6.69 -4.43
C ARG A 46 -12.34 -6.83 -4.57
N GLY A 47 -11.75 -6.17 -5.55
CA GLY A 47 -10.31 -6.26 -5.84
C GLY A 47 -9.41 -5.53 -4.84
N VAL A 48 -9.99 -4.72 -3.93
CA VAL A 48 -9.26 -3.95 -2.91
C VAL A 48 -9.83 -4.22 -1.51
N PRO A 49 -9.79 -5.46 -1.01
CA PRO A 49 -10.39 -5.82 0.30
C PRO A 49 -9.74 -5.05 1.46
N GLN A 50 -8.47 -4.64 1.33
CA GLN A 50 -7.75 -3.84 2.31
C GLN A 50 -8.31 -2.44 2.50
N SER A 51 -9.19 -1.94 1.61
CA SER A 51 -9.79 -0.61 1.70
C SER A 51 -10.60 -0.36 2.98
N LYS A 52 -10.97 -1.43 3.69
CA LYS A 52 -11.74 -1.41 4.94
C LYS A 52 -10.89 -1.04 6.17
N HIS A 53 -9.57 -0.93 6.01
CA HIS A 53 -8.60 -0.68 7.06
C HIS A 53 -7.95 0.71 6.93
N PRO A 54 -7.29 1.23 7.99
CA PRO A 54 -6.56 2.49 7.89
C PRO A 54 -5.46 2.47 6.82
N HIS A 55 -5.31 3.58 6.10
CA HIS A 55 -4.24 3.76 5.13
C HIS A 55 -3.57 5.11 5.32
N PHE A 56 -2.32 5.07 5.72
CA PHE A 56 -1.49 6.27 5.80
C PHE A 56 -0.91 6.58 4.42
N LEU A 57 -1.17 7.78 3.94
CA LEU A 57 -0.45 8.34 2.80
C LEU A 57 0.79 9.07 3.31
N LEU A 58 1.92 8.37 3.37
CA LEU A 58 3.18 8.96 3.82
C LEU A 58 3.61 10.11 2.91
N ASN A 59 4.38 11.06 3.44
CA ASN A 59 4.83 12.24 2.69
C ASN A 59 5.59 11.93 1.41
N SER A 60 6.34 10.83 1.36
CA SER A 60 7.00 10.36 0.11
C SER A 60 5.99 9.97 -0.96
N GLY A 61 4.93 9.24 -0.58
CA GLY A 61 3.84 8.87 -1.47
C GLY A 61 3.02 10.08 -1.92
N ARG A 62 2.68 10.97 -1.00
CA ARG A 62 1.97 12.22 -1.28
C ARG A 62 2.72 13.07 -2.33
N ARG A 63 4.03 13.27 -2.15
CA ARG A 63 4.86 14.01 -3.11
C ARG A 63 4.94 13.30 -4.47
N ALA A 64 5.07 11.97 -4.47
CA ALA A 64 5.13 11.21 -5.72
C ALA A 64 3.82 11.30 -6.49
N ILE A 65 2.67 11.18 -5.81
CA ILE A 65 1.35 11.34 -6.44
C ILE A 65 1.16 12.78 -6.95
N GLY A 66 1.49 13.79 -6.14
CA GLY A 66 1.39 15.20 -6.54
C GLY A 66 2.28 15.55 -7.74
N ALA A 67 3.45 14.90 -7.85
CA ALA A 67 4.30 15.04 -9.04
C ALA A 67 3.69 14.36 -10.27
N LEU A 68 3.00 13.22 -10.12
CA LEU A 68 2.31 12.53 -11.21
C LEU A 68 1.03 13.27 -11.62
N PHE A 69 0.29 13.78 -10.65
CA PHE A 69 -1.02 14.43 -10.79
C PHE A 69 -1.03 15.77 -10.03
N PRO A 70 -0.67 16.88 -10.67
CA PRO A 70 -0.75 18.20 -10.04
C PRO A 70 -2.15 18.48 -9.49
N GLY A 71 -2.24 19.09 -8.30
CA GLY A 71 -3.50 19.38 -7.62
C GLY A 71 -4.12 18.20 -6.85
N PHE A 72 -3.56 16.99 -6.90
CA PHE A 72 -4.11 15.81 -6.21
C PHE A 72 -4.40 16.05 -4.72
N GLU A 73 -3.51 16.75 -4.02
CA GLU A 73 -3.67 17.00 -2.58
C GLU A 73 -4.84 17.94 -2.31
N ASP A 74 -4.95 19.01 -3.10
CA ASP A 74 -6.05 19.98 -2.97
C ASP A 74 -7.40 19.32 -3.27
N ASP A 75 -7.45 18.46 -4.29
CA ASP A 75 -8.65 17.70 -4.63
C ASP A 75 -9.00 16.67 -3.55
N LEU A 76 -8.00 16.02 -2.95
CA LEU A 76 -8.22 15.08 -1.84
C LEU A 76 -8.80 15.80 -0.62
N ILE A 77 -8.29 16.99 -0.30
CA ILE A 77 -8.82 17.83 0.79
C ILE A 77 -10.23 18.32 0.45
N ALA A 78 -10.45 18.81 -0.76
CA ALA A 78 -11.76 19.26 -1.23
C ALA A 78 -12.81 18.13 -1.21
N ALA A 79 -12.38 16.90 -1.46
CA ALA A 79 -13.24 15.70 -1.38
C ALA A 79 -13.49 15.23 0.08
N GLY A 80 -12.98 15.95 1.09
CA GLY A 80 -13.20 15.67 2.51
C GLY A 80 -11.97 15.12 3.26
N GLY A 81 -10.83 14.98 2.60
CA GLY A 81 -9.58 14.60 3.26
C GLY A 81 -9.18 15.61 4.35
N LEU A 82 -8.56 15.11 5.41
CA LEU A 82 -8.25 15.92 6.59
C LEU A 82 -6.75 16.25 6.60
N LEU A 83 -6.40 17.53 6.49
CA LEU A 83 -5.02 17.97 6.67
C LEU A 83 -4.75 18.14 8.17
N LEU A 84 -3.91 17.29 8.73
CA LEU A 84 -3.56 17.29 10.15
C LEU A 84 -2.05 17.43 10.35
N MET A 85 -1.68 17.97 11.51
CA MET A 85 -0.31 17.98 12.02
C MET A 85 -0.19 16.90 13.09
N PRO A 86 0.35 15.69 12.80
CA PRO A 86 0.34 14.58 13.75
C PRO A 86 0.92 14.93 15.12
N SER A 87 1.97 15.73 15.19
CA SER A 87 2.58 16.18 16.44
C SER A 87 1.67 17.09 17.30
N MET A 88 0.58 17.60 16.76
CA MET A 88 -0.40 18.44 17.46
C MET A 88 -1.77 17.75 17.58
N ASP A 89 -2.14 16.96 16.55
CA ASP A 89 -3.48 16.43 16.38
C ASP A 89 -3.58 14.93 16.72
N ALA A 90 -2.44 14.25 17.00
CA ALA A 90 -2.45 12.85 17.42
C ALA A 90 -2.07 12.68 18.89
N ALA A 91 -2.87 11.89 19.61
CA ALA A 91 -2.49 11.31 20.88
C ALA A 91 -1.70 10.02 20.61
N TYR A 92 -0.41 10.03 20.85
CA TYR A 92 0.49 8.93 20.55
C TYR A 92 1.08 8.37 21.84
N LEU A 93 0.75 7.10 22.14
CA LEU A 93 1.27 6.38 23.28
C LEU A 93 2.28 5.33 22.83
N ASP A 94 3.53 5.50 23.28
CA ASP A 94 4.64 4.60 22.98
C ASP A 94 5.16 3.94 24.28
N GLY A 95 6.25 3.17 24.19
CA GLY A 95 6.92 2.56 25.34
C GLY A 95 7.26 3.56 26.46
N PRO A 96 7.89 4.71 26.15
CA PRO A 96 8.21 5.75 27.14
C PRO A 96 7.00 6.48 27.72
N GLY A 97 5.84 6.47 27.07
CA GLY A 97 4.63 7.17 27.50
C GLY A 97 3.97 7.97 26.39
N TRP A 98 3.15 8.95 26.76
CA TRP A 98 2.48 9.86 25.83
C TRP A 98 3.47 10.86 25.22
N SER A 99 3.42 10.96 23.88
CA SER A 99 4.22 11.97 23.16
C SER A 99 3.76 13.38 23.51
N ALA A 100 4.75 14.28 23.72
CA ALA A 100 4.48 15.69 23.96
C ALA A 100 3.93 16.36 22.69
N ARG A 101 2.93 17.25 22.87
CA ARG A 101 2.41 18.08 21.77
C ARG A 101 3.42 19.19 21.45
N LYS A 102 3.91 19.19 20.22
CA LYS A 102 4.86 20.18 19.75
C LYS A 102 4.57 20.53 18.28
N ARG A 103 4.48 21.81 17.95
CA ARG A 103 4.34 22.25 16.55
C ARG A 103 5.53 21.80 15.73
N SER A 104 5.25 21.27 14.53
CA SER A 104 6.24 20.89 13.54
C SER A 104 5.82 21.41 12.16
N ALA A 105 6.73 21.34 11.19
CA ALA A 105 6.39 21.65 9.79
C ALA A 105 5.72 20.45 9.07
N MET A 106 5.64 19.29 9.72
CA MET A 106 5.12 18.08 9.09
C MET A 106 3.60 18.05 9.19
N THR A 107 2.95 18.00 8.03
CA THR A 107 1.52 17.74 7.89
C THR A 107 1.29 16.45 7.12
N MET A 108 0.16 15.82 7.35
CA MET A 108 -0.30 14.63 6.61
C MET A 108 -1.75 14.80 6.21
N VAL A 109 -2.11 14.30 5.04
CA VAL A 109 -3.51 14.22 4.61
C VAL A 109 -4.06 12.85 4.98
N TYR A 110 -5.12 12.84 5.77
CA TYR A 110 -5.85 11.65 6.20
C TYR A 110 -7.09 11.49 5.34
N GLY A 111 -7.43 10.27 5.03
CA GLY A 111 -8.63 9.89 4.29
C GLY A 111 -8.71 8.38 4.19
N SER A 112 -9.88 7.87 3.89
CA SER A 112 -10.04 6.44 3.64
C SER A 112 -9.32 6.03 2.36
N ARG A 113 -9.01 4.73 2.26
CA ARG A 113 -8.43 4.17 1.04
C ARG A 113 -9.35 4.35 -0.18
N ILE A 114 -10.65 4.30 0.04
CA ILE A 114 -11.64 4.49 -1.02
C ILE A 114 -11.66 5.93 -1.53
N LEU A 115 -11.51 6.92 -0.65
CA LEU A 115 -11.40 8.33 -1.04
C LEU A 115 -10.13 8.60 -1.84
N ILE A 116 -8.98 8.11 -1.36
CA ILE A 116 -7.69 8.25 -2.07
C ILE A 116 -7.79 7.65 -3.48
N GLU A 117 -8.38 6.45 -3.61
CA GLU A 117 -8.51 5.81 -4.93
C GLU A 117 -9.50 6.51 -5.84
N ARG A 118 -10.61 7.04 -5.31
CA ARG A 118 -11.55 7.84 -6.08
C ARG A 118 -10.85 9.06 -6.67
N VAL A 119 -10.15 9.86 -5.87
CA VAL A 119 -9.46 11.07 -6.35
C VAL A 119 -8.38 10.71 -7.38
N LEU A 120 -7.65 9.59 -7.19
CA LEU A 120 -6.70 9.10 -8.20
C LEU A 120 -7.40 8.71 -9.52
N ARG A 121 -8.59 8.08 -9.46
CA ARG A 121 -9.37 7.76 -10.67
C ARG A 121 -9.82 9.03 -11.39
N ASP A 122 -10.29 10.02 -10.64
CA ASP A 122 -10.72 11.30 -11.21
C ASP A 122 -9.55 11.98 -11.94
N LYS A 123 -8.35 12.00 -11.33
CA LYS A 123 -7.11 12.48 -11.98
C LYS A 123 -6.72 11.71 -13.24
N VAL A 124 -6.92 10.41 -13.26
CA VAL A 124 -6.65 9.60 -14.45
C VAL A 124 -7.67 9.86 -15.55
N ARG A 125 -8.94 10.08 -15.21
CA ARG A 125 -10.01 10.45 -16.17
C ARG A 125 -9.76 11.80 -16.86
N GLU A 126 -9.02 12.72 -16.23
CA GLU A 126 -8.60 13.99 -16.85
C GLU A 126 -7.56 13.82 -17.97
N LEU A 127 -6.90 12.65 -18.06
CA LEU A 127 -5.85 12.39 -19.04
C LEU A 127 -6.48 11.91 -20.37
N ALA A 128 -6.46 12.77 -21.38
CA ALA A 128 -7.15 12.54 -22.66
C ALA A 128 -6.77 11.26 -23.42
N ASN A 129 -5.54 10.74 -23.17
CA ASN A 129 -5.03 9.53 -23.84
C ASN A 129 -5.02 8.30 -22.94
N VAL A 130 -5.64 8.34 -21.76
CA VAL A 130 -5.77 7.20 -20.86
C VAL A 130 -7.20 6.66 -20.94
N VAL A 131 -7.32 5.37 -21.16
CA VAL A 131 -8.59 4.65 -21.19
C VAL A 131 -8.56 3.58 -20.10
N VAL A 132 -9.55 3.57 -19.22
CA VAL A 132 -9.74 2.51 -18.23
C VAL A 132 -10.83 1.58 -18.75
N ARG A 133 -10.48 0.30 -18.94
CA ARG A 133 -11.44 -0.76 -19.24
C ARG A 133 -11.69 -1.57 -17.97
N GLU A 134 -12.91 -1.50 -17.53
CA GLU A 134 -13.43 -2.14 -16.33
C GLU A 134 -14.09 -3.48 -16.66
N GLY A 135 -14.26 -4.36 -15.67
CA GLY A 135 -14.90 -5.66 -15.85
C GLY A 135 -14.10 -6.63 -16.72
N VAL A 136 -12.80 -6.40 -16.92
CA VAL A 136 -11.98 -7.23 -17.82
C VAL A 136 -10.89 -7.99 -17.06
N ALA A 137 -10.82 -9.30 -17.29
CA ALA A 137 -9.85 -10.16 -16.63
C ALA A 137 -8.66 -10.43 -17.55
N VAL A 138 -7.47 -9.93 -17.19
CA VAL A 138 -6.23 -10.27 -17.92
C VAL A 138 -5.95 -11.76 -17.80
N ARG A 139 -5.61 -12.39 -18.93
CA ARG A 139 -5.40 -13.85 -19.07
C ARG A 139 -3.97 -14.23 -19.37
N GLY A 140 -3.20 -13.36 -20.01
CA GLY A 140 -1.84 -13.68 -20.39
C GLY A 140 -1.12 -12.53 -21.09
N LEU A 141 0.14 -12.77 -21.40
CA LEU A 141 1.00 -11.89 -22.17
C LEU A 141 1.41 -12.59 -23.46
N THR A 142 1.50 -11.85 -24.55
CA THR A 142 2.16 -12.32 -25.78
C THR A 142 3.58 -11.78 -25.85
N SER A 143 4.47 -12.56 -26.44
CA SER A 143 5.88 -12.18 -26.58
C SER A 143 6.46 -12.65 -27.93
N ALA A 144 7.38 -11.84 -28.47
CA ALA A 144 8.18 -12.18 -29.65
C ALA A 144 9.59 -11.59 -29.46
N ASP A 145 10.60 -12.28 -29.94
CA ASP A 145 12.01 -11.81 -29.95
C ASP A 145 12.52 -11.31 -28.59
N GLY A 146 12.02 -11.91 -27.50
CA GLY A 146 12.41 -11.53 -26.15
C GLY A 146 11.74 -10.26 -25.61
N GLU A 147 10.70 -9.77 -26.27
CA GLU A 147 9.91 -8.60 -25.84
C GLU A 147 8.47 -9.02 -25.58
N ILE A 148 7.81 -8.37 -24.62
CA ILE A 148 6.35 -8.44 -24.51
C ILE A 148 5.77 -7.56 -25.61
N THR A 149 4.83 -8.13 -26.37
CA THR A 149 4.22 -7.50 -27.55
C THR A 149 2.72 -7.26 -27.38
N GLY A 150 2.10 -7.83 -26.37
CA GLY A 150 0.66 -7.63 -26.15
C GLY A 150 0.12 -8.31 -24.91
N VAL A 151 -1.17 -8.12 -24.70
CA VAL A 151 -1.92 -8.60 -23.54
C VAL A 151 -3.24 -9.24 -24.01
N GLY A 152 -3.48 -10.47 -23.58
CA GLY A 152 -4.76 -11.15 -23.72
C GLY A 152 -5.63 -10.97 -22.48
N PHE A 153 -6.92 -10.71 -22.66
CA PHE A 153 -7.88 -10.55 -21.57
C PHE A 153 -9.27 -11.00 -21.98
N THR A 154 -10.11 -11.34 -21.02
CA THR A 154 -11.53 -11.67 -21.23
C THR A 154 -12.39 -10.48 -20.83
N ALA A 155 -13.26 -10.05 -21.71
CA ALA A 155 -14.31 -9.05 -21.48
C ALA A 155 -15.70 -9.73 -21.50
N ALA A 156 -16.77 -8.97 -21.33
CA ALA A 156 -18.13 -9.49 -21.35
C ALA A 156 -18.46 -10.20 -22.68
N ASP A 157 -17.93 -9.68 -23.79
CA ASP A 157 -18.19 -10.18 -25.15
C ASP A 157 -17.22 -11.32 -25.58
N GLY A 158 -16.31 -11.74 -24.70
CA GLY A 158 -15.36 -12.84 -24.97
C GLY A 158 -13.90 -12.45 -24.78
N ASP A 159 -13.03 -13.29 -25.35
CA ASP A 159 -11.59 -13.08 -25.27
C ASP A 159 -11.11 -12.04 -26.29
N GLU A 160 -10.32 -11.11 -25.83
CA GLU A 160 -9.74 -10.03 -26.62
C GLU A 160 -8.22 -10.00 -26.47
N HIS A 161 -7.56 -9.32 -27.41
CA HIS A 161 -6.13 -9.08 -27.40
C HIS A 161 -5.84 -7.62 -27.77
N VAL A 162 -4.80 -7.05 -27.14
CA VAL A 162 -4.29 -5.73 -27.49
C VAL A 162 -2.77 -5.79 -27.67
N ASP A 163 -2.30 -5.26 -28.80
CA ASP A 163 -0.86 -5.04 -29.00
C ASP A 163 -0.34 -3.94 -28.09
N ALA A 164 0.84 -4.13 -27.54
CA ALA A 164 1.44 -3.21 -26.58
C ALA A 164 2.93 -2.98 -26.87
N ASP A 165 3.33 -1.72 -26.90
CA ASP A 165 4.74 -1.32 -26.94
C ASP A 165 5.39 -1.36 -25.56
N PHE A 166 4.58 -1.32 -24.51
CA PHE A 166 5.05 -1.37 -23.13
C PHE A 166 3.95 -1.87 -22.18
N VAL A 167 4.29 -2.71 -21.23
CA VAL A 167 3.36 -3.28 -20.24
C VAL A 167 3.86 -3.01 -18.82
N VAL A 168 2.93 -2.62 -17.94
CA VAL A 168 3.17 -2.45 -16.51
C VAL A 168 2.25 -3.39 -15.72
N ASP A 169 2.83 -4.32 -14.98
CA ASP A 169 2.07 -5.12 -14.03
C ASP A 169 1.88 -4.37 -12.71
N ALA A 170 0.63 -4.07 -12.38
CA ALA A 170 0.15 -3.46 -11.15
C ALA A 170 -0.97 -4.29 -10.49
N MET A 171 -1.08 -5.59 -10.80
CA MET A 171 -2.13 -6.49 -10.29
C MET A 171 -1.94 -6.90 -8.83
N GLY A 172 -0.95 -6.34 -8.16
CA GLY A 172 -0.75 -6.48 -6.72
C GLY A 172 -0.13 -7.82 -6.30
N ARG A 173 -0.27 -8.15 -5.03
CA ARG A 173 0.38 -9.29 -4.36
C ARG A 173 0.14 -10.63 -5.05
N GLY A 174 -1.07 -10.83 -5.57
CA GLY A 174 -1.51 -12.05 -6.25
C GLY A 174 -1.30 -12.05 -7.76
N SER A 175 -0.49 -11.13 -8.31
CA SER A 175 -0.22 -11.08 -9.76
C SER A 175 0.24 -12.45 -10.28
N PRO A 176 -0.41 -13.00 -11.34
CA PRO A 176 -0.05 -14.26 -11.97
C PRO A 176 1.08 -14.14 -13.02
N VAL A 177 1.54 -12.92 -13.30
CA VAL A 177 2.51 -12.65 -14.39
C VAL A 177 3.77 -13.49 -14.28
N ALA A 178 4.30 -13.70 -13.07
CA ALA A 178 5.48 -14.55 -12.89
C ALA A 178 5.24 -15.99 -13.41
N GLY A 179 4.05 -16.56 -13.12
CA GLY A 179 3.67 -17.87 -13.62
C GLY A 179 3.47 -17.89 -15.14
N TRP A 180 2.87 -16.84 -15.73
CA TRP A 180 2.74 -16.74 -17.19
C TRP A 180 4.10 -16.66 -17.89
N LEU A 181 5.04 -15.89 -17.31
CA LEU A 181 6.40 -15.81 -17.84
C LEU A 181 7.13 -17.15 -17.73
N ALA A 182 7.00 -17.87 -16.61
CA ALA A 182 7.58 -19.20 -16.45
C ALA A 182 6.99 -20.19 -17.47
N ALA A 183 5.69 -20.18 -17.69
CA ALA A 183 5.03 -21.01 -18.72
C ALA A 183 5.51 -20.69 -20.14
N ALA A 184 5.93 -19.44 -20.39
CA ALA A 184 6.53 -19.01 -21.66
C ALA A 184 8.07 -19.22 -21.72
N GLY A 185 8.66 -19.93 -20.76
CA GLY A 185 10.07 -20.30 -20.74
C GLY A 185 11.02 -19.25 -20.13
N TRP A 186 10.49 -18.20 -19.50
CA TRP A 186 11.31 -17.23 -18.79
C TRP A 186 11.68 -17.72 -17.38
N PRO A 187 12.87 -17.37 -16.86
CA PRO A 187 13.25 -17.75 -15.51
C PRO A 187 12.37 -17.04 -14.46
N GLU A 188 12.01 -17.79 -13.42
CA GLU A 188 11.29 -17.21 -12.29
C GLU A 188 12.19 -16.33 -11.42
N PRO A 189 11.69 -15.19 -10.91
CA PRO A 189 12.45 -14.38 -9.97
C PRO A 189 12.58 -15.10 -8.62
N GLU A 190 13.73 -14.97 -7.98
CA GLU A 190 13.87 -15.27 -6.56
C GLU A 190 12.80 -14.48 -5.77
N VAL A 191 12.15 -15.13 -4.81
CA VAL A 191 11.16 -14.49 -3.96
C VAL A 191 11.67 -14.45 -2.52
N GLN A 192 11.92 -13.24 -2.03
CA GLN A 192 12.24 -12.99 -0.63
C GLN A 192 10.95 -12.81 0.15
N THR A 193 10.83 -13.48 1.29
CA THR A 193 9.63 -13.44 2.14
C THR A 193 9.97 -13.35 3.61
N LEU A 194 9.16 -12.60 4.36
CA LEU A 194 9.11 -12.66 5.81
C LEU A 194 7.68 -12.36 6.26
N ASP A 195 7.07 -13.32 6.95
CA ASP A 195 5.72 -13.22 7.49
C ASP A 195 5.79 -13.32 9.02
N ALA A 196 5.62 -12.20 9.71
CA ALA A 196 5.60 -12.10 11.16
C ALA A 196 4.21 -12.43 11.76
N LYS A 197 3.32 -13.08 10.97
CA LYS A 197 1.98 -13.49 11.40
C LYS A 197 1.16 -12.33 11.96
N VAL A 198 1.31 -11.16 11.35
CA VAL A 198 0.51 -10.01 11.75
C VAL A 198 -0.94 -10.25 11.34
N THR A 199 -1.84 -10.08 12.29
CA THR A 199 -3.27 -9.97 12.01
C THR A 199 -3.78 -8.63 12.53
N TYR A 200 -4.76 -8.06 11.85
CA TYR A 200 -5.40 -6.86 12.32
C TYR A 200 -6.88 -6.82 11.94
N THR A 201 -7.63 -6.16 12.79
CA THR A 201 -9.09 -6.02 12.69
C THR A 201 -9.48 -4.56 12.71
N SER A 202 -10.49 -4.19 11.95
CA SER A 202 -10.99 -2.82 11.87
C SER A 202 -12.50 -2.77 11.85
N ARG A 203 -13.04 -1.69 12.40
CA ARG A 203 -14.45 -1.32 12.33
C ARG A 203 -14.58 0.17 12.10
N TRP A 204 -15.51 0.58 11.24
CA TRP A 204 -15.81 1.98 10.99
C TRP A 204 -16.84 2.49 11.97
N TYR A 205 -16.70 3.75 12.37
CA TYR A 205 -17.62 4.43 13.28
C TYR A 205 -17.90 5.84 12.79
N ASP A 206 -19.13 6.29 13.01
CA ASP A 206 -19.50 7.69 12.90
C ASP A 206 -19.16 8.38 14.23
N LEU A 207 -18.46 9.50 14.14
CA LEU A 207 -18.11 10.32 15.30
C LEU A 207 -19.35 11.09 15.79
N PRO A 208 -19.43 11.40 17.10
CA PRO A 208 -20.48 12.26 17.61
C PRO A 208 -20.44 13.64 16.92
N ALA A 209 -21.59 14.27 16.75
CA ALA A 209 -21.72 15.59 16.13
C ALA A 209 -20.86 16.63 16.87
N GLU A 210 -20.84 16.57 18.20
CA GLU A 210 -19.98 17.35 19.06
C GLU A 210 -18.93 16.46 19.70
N ARG A 211 -17.65 16.78 19.45
CA ARG A 211 -16.56 16.05 20.08
C ARG A 211 -16.47 16.41 21.56
N PRO A 212 -16.22 15.44 22.45
CA PRO A 212 -15.98 15.73 23.86
C PRO A 212 -14.81 16.73 24.01
N ALA A 213 -14.95 17.69 24.93
CA ALA A 213 -13.90 18.69 25.18
C ALA A 213 -12.53 18.07 25.57
N SER A 214 -12.55 16.85 26.14
CA SER A 214 -11.34 16.08 26.44
C SER A 214 -10.64 15.52 25.22
N TRP A 215 -11.27 15.49 24.04
CA TRP A 215 -10.67 15.01 22.81
C TRP A 215 -9.94 16.15 22.06
N TRP A 216 -8.83 16.58 22.65
CA TRP A 216 -7.92 17.53 21.97
C TRP A 216 -7.28 16.92 20.71
N TRP A 217 -7.24 15.57 20.63
CA TRP A 217 -6.70 14.79 19.52
C TRP A 217 -7.78 14.44 18.50
N ARG A 218 -7.35 14.26 17.26
CA ARG A 218 -8.18 13.76 16.14
C ARG A 218 -7.80 12.34 15.74
N HIS A 219 -6.57 11.94 16.03
CA HIS A 219 -6.00 10.62 15.78
C HIS A 219 -5.46 10.06 17.09
N LEU A 220 -5.77 8.81 17.40
CA LEU A 220 -5.20 8.09 18.55
C LEU A 220 -4.38 6.92 18.04
N VAL A 221 -3.13 6.83 18.48
CA VAL A 221 -2.21 5.74 18.21
C VAL A 221 -1.69 5.19 19.52
N ILE A 222 -1.78 3.88 19.69
CA ILE A 222 -1.20 3.17 20.82
C ILE A 222 -0.27 2.11 20.24
N MET A 223 1.02 2.25 20.50
CA MET A 223 2.02 1.27 20.10
C MET A 223 2.14 0.18 21.14
N PRO A 224 2.32 -1.09 20.75
CA PRO A 224 2.66 -2.13 21.70
C PRO A 224 4.02 -1.84 22.31
N THR A 225 4.17 -2.08 23.59
CA THR A 225 5.49 -2.07 24.23
C THR A 225 6.31 -3.20 23.61
N PRO A 226 7.57 -2.96 23.19
CA PRO A 226 8.41 -4.02 22.67
C PRO A 226 8.56 -5.09 23.73
N ASP A 227 7.97 -6.26 23.49
CA ASP A 227 8.21 -7.41 24.35
C ASP A 227 9.63 -7.95 24.06
N LYS A 228 10.33 -8.38 25.11
CA LYS A 228 11.69 -8.92 24.97
C LYS A 228 11.72 -10.35 24.43
N GLY A 229 10.55 -10.92 24.13
CA GLY A 229 10.43 -12.32 23.78
C GLY A 229 9.90 -12.56 22.38
N GLU A 230 8.68 -12.99 22.28
CA GLU A 230 8.15 -13.62 21.08
C GLU A 230 6.96 -12.87 20.48
N HIS A 231 6.18 -12.21 21.34
CA HIS A 231 4.97 -11.45 20.96
C HIS A 231 4.82 -10.22 21.86
N PRO A 232 4.08 -9.19 21.43
CA PRO A 232 3.57 -8.19 22.36
C PRO A 232 2.77 -8.87 23.47
N ALA A 233 2.79 -8.32 24.69
CA ALA A 233 1.98 -8.81 25.77
C ALA A 233 0.50 -8.94 25.33
N GLU A 234 -0.24 -9.90 25.89
CA GLU A 234 -1.59 -10.28 25.44
C GLU A 234 -2.60 -9.12 25.36
N HIS A 235 -2.38 -8.04 26.12
CA HIS A 235 -3.17 -6.82 26.16
C HIS A 235 -2.51 -5.64 25.42
N GLU A 236 -1.34 -5.84 24.79
CA GLU A 236 -0.60 -4.80 24.11
C GLU A 236 -0.72 -4.95 22.58
N PHE A 237 -1.68 -4.25 22.01
CA PHE A 237 -1.92 -4.21 20.58
C PHE A 237 -1.43 -2.91 19.97
N LEU A 238 -1.07 -2.94 18.68
CA LEU A 238 -1.07 -1.73 17.89
C LEU A 238 -2.52 -1.27 17.71
N VAL A 239 -2.80 -0.05 18.10
CA VAL A 239 -4.13 0.54 17.99
C VAL A 239 -4.09 1.83 17.19
N ASN A 240 -5.05 1.97 16.29
CA ASN A 240 -5.32 3.20 15.56
C ASN A 240 -6.80 3.56 15.64
N PHE A 241 -7.10 4.77 16.10
CA PHE A 241 -8.39 5.41 15.92
C PHE A 241 -8.21 6.48 14.85
N PHE A 242 -8.30 6.05 13.59
CA PHE A 242 -7.81 6.75 12.42
C PHE A 242 -8.93 7.60 11.78
N PRO A 243 -8.81 8.94 11.79
CA PRO A 243 -9.84 9.81 11.25
C PRO A 243 -9.89 9.73 9.73
N ILE A 244 -11.10 9.75 9.20
CA ILE A 244 -11.37 9.77 7.76
C ILE A 244 -12.44 10.83 7.45
N GLU A 245 -12.73 11.02 6.17
CA GLU A 245 -13.77 11.90 5.67
C GLU A 245 -15.16 11.57 6.24
N GLY A 246 -16.10 12.53 6.14
CA GLY A 246 -17.51 12.35 6.53
C GLY A 246 -17.74 12.25 8.03
N ASN A 247 -16.91 12.89 8.86
CA ASN A 247 -16.97 12.81 10.32
C ASN A 247 -16.93 11.36 10.84
N ARG A 248 -16.09 10.52 10.22
CA ARG A 248 -15.92 9.10 10.54
C ARG A 248 -14.51 8.77 11.00
N VAL A 249 -14.39 7.59 11.54
CA VAL A 249 -13.13 7.04 12.03
C VAL A 249 -13.07 5.54 11.78
N ILE A 250 -11.88 5.01 11.56
CA ILE A 250 -11.61 3.59 11.53
C ILE A 250 -10.90 3.21 12.83
N ALA A 251 -11.60 2.47 13.71
CA ALA A 251 -10.98 1.84 14.87
C ALA A 251 -10.32 0.54 14.42
N CYS A 252 -9.01 0.44 14.65
CA CYS A 252 -8.21 -0.69 14.21
C CYS A 252 -7.33 -1.18 15.35
N MET A 253 -7.25 -2.50 15.52
CA MET A 253 -6.33 -3.18 16.43
C MET A 253 -5.57 -4.24 15.67
N GLY A 254 -4.31 -4.45 16.03
CA GLY A 254 -3.54 -5.51 15.44
C GLY A 254 -2.34 -5.95 16.27
N SER A 255 -1.84 -7.13 16.01
CA SER A 255 -0.72 -7.71 16.73
C SER A 255 0.11 -8.63 15.84
N TRP A 256 1.32 -8.89 16.27
CA TRP A 256 2.23 -9.87 15.70
C TRP A 256 2.02 -11.22 16.41
N GLY A 257 1.70 -12.25 15.64
CA GLY A 257 1.55 -13.62 16.14
C GLY A 257 0.28 -13.90 16.94
N LEU A 258 -0.53 -12.90 17.27
CA LEU A 258 -1.82 -13.07 17.94
C LEU A 258 -2.95 -12.91 16.95
N GLU A 259 -3.95 -13.78 17.03
CA GLU A 259 -5.16 -13.69 16.20
C GLU A 259 -6.07 -12.57 16.69
N MET A 260 -6.40 -11.64 15.81
CA MET A 260 -7.33 -10.56 16.11
C MET A 260 -8.79 -10.98 15.94
N PRO A 261 -9.73 -10.39 16.70
CA PRO A 261 -11.13 -10.75 16.64
C PRO A 261 -11.80 -10.49 15.29
N SER A 262 -12.75 -11.33 14.92
CA SER A 262 -13.56 -11.20 13.71
C SER A 262 -15.04 -10.91 13.97
N THR A 263 -15.49 -10.98 15.24
CA THR A 263 -16.87 -10.70 15.65
C THR A 263 -16.97 -9.37 16.40
N THR A 264 -18.15 -8.77 16.43
CA THR A 264 -18.40 -7.50 17.11
C THR A 264 -18.11 -7.58 18.61
N ASP A 265 -18.62 -8.59 19.28
CA ASP A 265 -18.49 -8.72 20.74
C ASP A 265 -17.02 -8.91 21.14
N ALA A 266 -16.32 -9.82 20.45
CA ALA A 266 -14.89 -10.03 20.69
C ALA A 266 -14.03 -8.80 20.33
N PHE A 267 -14.44 -7.99 19.33
CA PHE A 267 -13.75 -6.73 18.99
C PHE A 267 -13.87 -5.72 20.15
N VAL A 268 -15.07 -5.54 20.70
CA VAL A 268 -15.31 -4.63 21.83
C VAL A 268 -14.60 -5.12 23.09
N GLU A 269 -14.66 -6.42 23.39
CA GLU A 269 -13.95 -7.02 24.52
C GLU A 269 -12.44 -6.81 24.40
N THR A 270 -11.85 -7.06 23.21
CA THR A 270 -10.43 -6.86 22.97
C THR A 270 -10.04 -5.39 23.12
N ALA A 271 -10.88 -4.45 22.65
CA ALA A 271 -10.63 -3.02 22.81
C ALA A 271 -10.54 -2.58 24.28
N ARG A 272 -11.31 -3.19 25.17
CA ARG A 272 -11.26 -2.94 26.63
C ARG A 272 -10.01 -3.48 27.31
N ARG A 273 -9.31 -4.40 26.65
CA ARG A 273 -8.02 -4.96 27.13
C ARG A 273 -6.81 -4.16 26.71
N VAL A 274 -6.97 -3.14 25.86
CA VAL A 274 -5.87 -2.25 25.48
C VAL A 274 -5.33 -1.55 26.74
N ARG A 275 -4.01 -1.37 26.81
CA ARG A 275 -3.27 -0.86 27.97
C ARG A 275 -3.72 0.53 28.51
N THR A 276 -4.63 1.22 27.82
CA THR A 276 -5.30 2.44 28.25
C THR A 276 -6.77 2.39 27.88
N PRO A 277 -7.70 2.86 28.74
CA PRO A 277 -9.13 2.85 28.45
C PRO A 277 -9.52 3.81 27.33
N LEU A 278 -8.66 4.77 26.97
CA LEU A 278 -8.97 5.86 26.04
C LEU A 278 -9.52 5.38 24.70
N PHE A 279 -9.06 4.22 24.19
CA PHE A 279 -9.54 3.67 22.92
C PHE A 279 -10.96 3.13 23.03
N ALA A 280 -11.25 2.32 24.06
CA ALA A 280 -12.59 1.78 24.29
C ALA A 280 -13.59 2.90 24.64
N ASP A 281 -13.20 3.85 25.50
CA ASP A 281 -14.02 5.00 25.86
C ASP A 281 -14.36 5.87 24.64
N ALA A 282 -13.42 5.99 23.70
CA ALA A 282 -13.67 6.70 22.45
C ALA A 282 -14.66 5.95 21.55
N MET A 283 -14.52 4.63 21.43
CA MET A 283 -15.45 3.80 20.65
C MET A 283 -16.86 3.83 21.22
N ASP A 284 -17.00 3.76 22.56
CA ASP A 284 -18.31 3.77 23.24
C ASP A 284 -19.10 5.07 23.00
N ARG A 285 -18.43 6.15 22.58
CA ARG A 285 -19.05 7.44 22.24
C ARG A 285 -19.39 7.59 20.75
N CYS A 286 -19.07 6.59 19.92
CA CYS A 286 -19.27 6.60 18.48
C CYS A 286 -20.32 5.59 18.05
N ALA A 287 -21.02 5.90 16.95
CA ALA A 287 -21.99 4.97 16.38
C ALA A 287 -21.29 3.98 15.42
N PRO A 288 -21.49 2.66 15.55
CA PRO A 288 -20.92 1.70 14.59
C PRO A 288 -21.47 1.91 13.18
N ALA A 289 -20.57 2.01 12.17
CA ALA A 289 -20.89 2.26 10.78
C ALA A 289 -20.52 1.09 9.84
N SER A 290 -19.92 0.01 10.37
CA SER A 290 -19.62 -1.20 9.59
C SER A 290 -19.61 -2.46 10.45
N PRO A 291 -19.62 -3.67 9.83
CA PRO A 291 -19.19 -4.88 10.51
C PRO A 291 -17.70 -4.83 10.83
N VAL A 292 -17.22 -5.82 11.59
CA VAL A 292 -15.79 -6.02 11.87
C VAL A 292 -15.13 -6.67 10.65
N HIS A 293 -13.98 -6.16 10.25
CA HIS A 293 -13.18 -6.65 9.15
C HIS A 293 -11.82 -7.13 9.64
N LEU A 294 -11.50 -8.39 9.39
CA LEU A 294 -10.23 -9.02 9.77
C LEU A 294 -9.36 -9.29 8.53
N THR A 295 -8.05 -9.08 8.63
CA THR A 295 -7.08 -9.49 7.62
C THR A 295 -5.92 -10.28 8.22
N ARG A 296 -5.42 -11.23 7.42
CA ARG A 296 -4.27 -12.10 7.70
C ARG A 296 -3.22 -12.05 6.59
N SER A 297 -3.50 -11.36 5.49
CA SER A 297 -2.62 -11.29 4.32
C SER A 297 -1.59 -10.17 4.46
N THR A 298 -0.64 -10.32 5.39
CA THR A 298 0.25 -9.26 5.83
C THR A 298 1.74 -9.51 5.59
N GLY A 299 2.15 -10.73 5.26
CA GLY A 299 3.56 -11.08 5.08
C GLY A 299 4.27 -10.23 4.02
N ASN A 300 5.51 -9.88 4.28
CA ASN A 300 6.35 -9.18 3.29
C ASN A 300 6.75 -10.12 2.17
N LYS A 301 6.80 -9.60 0.92
CA LYS A 301 7.18 -10.37 -0.26
C LYS A 301 7.86 -9.48 -1.28
N TRP A 302 9.06 -9.82 -1.71
CA TRP A 302 9.79 -9.12 -2.77
C TRP A 302 10.21 -10.08 -3.87
N ARG A 303 9.68 -9.89 -5.08
CA ARG A 303 10.10 -10.62 -6.29
C ARG A 303 11.31 -9.93 -6.90
N ARG A 304 12.45 -10.61 -6.93
CA ARG A 304 13.76 -10.07 -7.27
C ARG A 304 14.03 -10.12 -8.78
N TYR A 305 13.17 -9.44 -9.56
CA TYR A 305 13.38 -9.29 -11.01
C TYR A 305 14.71 -8.60 -11.34
N ASP A 306 15.22 -7.76 -10.45
CA ASP A 306 16.53 -7.11 -10.58
C ASP A 306 17.71 -8.10 -10.60
N ARG A 307 17.52 -9.34 -10.12
CA ARG A 307 18.55 -10.40 -10.07
C ARG A 307 18.51 -11.35 -11.27
N LEU A 308 17.49 -11.30 -12.07
CA LEU A 308 17.40 -12.15 -13.26
C LEU A 308 18.44 -11.72 -14.30
N ARG A 309 19.14 -12.71 -14.89
CA ARG A 309 20.06 -12.48 -15.99
C ARG A 309 19.32 -12.25 -17.31
N THR A 310 18.22 -12.97 -17.49
CA THR A 310 17.36 -12.90 -18.67
C THR A 310 15.94 -12.60 -18.22
N ARG A 311 15.30 -11.60 -18.83
CA ARG A 311 13.93 -11.20 -18.54
C ARG A 311 13.28 -10.62 -19.80
N PRO A 312 11.96 -10.65 -19.92
CA PRO A 312 11.29 -10.04 -21.04
C PRO A 312 11.52 -8.53 -21.04
N ARG A 313 11.79 -7.96 -22.20
CA ARG A 313 11.84 -6.52 -22.42
C ARG A 313 10.42 -5.96 -22.50
N ARG A 314 10.28 -4.65 -22.36
CA ARG A 314 9.00 -3.90 -22.44
C ARG A 314 7.99 -4.27 -21.35
N LEU A 315 8.45 -4.89 -20.25
CA LEU A 315 7.65 -5.21 -19.08
C LEU A 315 8.34 -4.70 -17.83
N VAL A 316 7.55 -4.05 -16.96
CA VAL A 316 7.97 -3.67 -15.60
C VAL A 316 6.84 -3.92 -14.59
N PHE A 317 7.18 -3.89 -13.32
CA PHE A 317 6.26 -4.17 -12.21
C PHE A 317 6.23 -3.00 -11.23
N VAL A 318 5.06 -2.65 -10.70
CA VAL A 318 4.92 -1.60 -9.68
C VAL A 318 3.98 -2.04 -8.55
N GLY A 319 4.17 -1.45 -7.37
CA GLY A 319 3.37 -1.78 -6.19
C GLY A 319 3.61 -3.21 -5.70
N ASP A 320 2.55 -3.84 -5.20
CA ASP A 320 2.63 -5.18 -4.58
C ASP A 320 2.91 -6.31 -5.58
N SER A 321 2.86 -6.04 -6.88
CA SER A 321 3.25 -7.03 -7.89
C SER A 321 4.76 -7.30 -7.88
N ILE A 322 5.56 -6.33 -7.44
CA ILE A 322 7.01 -6.51 -7.24
C ILE A 322 7.39 -6.62 -5.77
N CYS A 323 6.90 -5.70 -4.91
CA CYS A 323 7.28 -5.66 -3.51
C CYS A 323 6.08 -5.30 -2.63
N ALA A 324 5.57 -6.29 -1.91
CA ALA A 324 4.49 -6.14 -0.96
C ALA A 324 5.05 -6.10 0.47
N PHE A 325 4.55 -5.17 1.27
CA PHE A 325 4.98 -4.97 2.65
C PHE A 325 3.92 -5.39 3.65
N ASN A 326 4.33 -5.66 4.88
CA ASN A 326 3.43 -5.71 6.01
C ASN A 326 2.72 -4.33 6.12
N PRO A 327 1.37 -4.31 6.10
CA PRO A 327 0.59 -3.07 6.08
C PRO A 327 0.84 -2.15 7.27
N PHE A 328 1.28 -2.67 8.41
CA PHE A 328 1.59 -1.88 9.60
C PHE A 328 2.64 -0.79 9.38
N TYR A 329 3.47 -0.92 8.33
CA TYR A 329 4.50 0.07 8.02
C TYR A 329 4.04 1.13 7.03
N ALA A 330 2.79 1.08 6.56
CA ALA A 330 2.17 2.05 5.64
C ALA A 330 2.97 2.31 4.34
N GLN A 331 3.78 1.34 3.89
CA GLN A 331 4.70 1.52 2.76
C GLN A 331 4.04 1.28 1.38
N GLY A 332 2.89 0.59 1.32
CA GLY A 332 2.32 0.09 0.06
C GLY A 332 2.05 1.19 -0.98
N ILE A 333 1.18 2.16 -0.67
CA ILE A 333 0.84 3.25 -1.60
C ILE A 333 2.07 4.11 -1.90
N SER A 334 2.87 4.43 -0.88
CA SER A 334 4.04 5.28 -1.02
C SER A 334 5.11 4.67 -1.92
N SER A 335 5.40 3.38 -1.77
CA SER A 335 6.35 2.67 -2.63
C SER A 335 5.82 2.49 -4.05
N ALA A 336 4.51 2.26 -4.21
CA ALA A 336 3.88 2.14 -5.52
C ALA A 336 3.94 3.45 -6.31
N SER A 337 3.52 4.56 -5.69
CA SER A 337 3.55 5.87 -6.32
C SER A 337 4.97 6.37 -6.61
N ALA A 338 5.91 6.13 -5.70
CA ALA A 338 7.32 6.44 -5.91
C ALA A 338 7.93 5.60 -7.06
N SER A 339 7.55 4.31 -7.18
CA SER A 339 7.97 3.47 -8.32
C SER A 339 7.38 3.97 -9.64
N ALA A 340 6.13 4.43 -9.64
CA ALA A 340 5.51 5.03 -10.84
C ALA A 340 6.18 6.36 -11.23
N LEU A 341 6.51 7.20 -10.25
CA LEU A 341 7.26 8.44 -10.53
C LEU A 341 8.65 8.14 -11.09
N LEU A 342 9.35 7.17 -10.51
CA LEU A 342 10.64 6.68 -11.00
C LEU A 342 10.53 6.18 -12.46
N LEU A 343 9.45 5.46 -12.79
CA LEU A 343 9.16 5.01 -14.15
C LEU A 343 9.02 6.21 -15.10
N ARG A 344 8.24 7.23 -14.74
CA ARG A 344 8.10 8.46 -15.53
C ARG A 344 9.45 9.13 -15.80
N GLU A 345 10.28 9.24 -14.76
CA GLU A 345 11.61 9.82 -14.90
C GLU A 345 12.52 9.04 -15.86
N HIS A 346 12.46 7.70 -15.81
CA HIS A 346 13.21 6.83 -16.72
C HIS A 346 12.71 6.98 -18.17
N LEU A 347 11.39 7.00 -18.36
CA LEU A 347 10.77 7.22 -19.68
C LEU A 347 11.12 8.61 -20.24
N SER A 348 11.13 9.65 -19.40
CA SER A 348 11.47 11.02 -19.81
C SER A 348 12.92 11.16 -20.28
N ARG A 349 13.83 10.37 -19.69
CA ARG A 349 15.26 10.36 -20.09
C ARG A 349 15.55 9.43 -21.27
N ALA A 350 14.62 8.53 -21.59
CA ALA A 350 14.79 7.56 -22.65
C ALA A 350 14.46 8.20 -24.02
N GLY A 351 15.40 8.15 -24.95
CA GLY A 351 15.13 8.51 -26.35
C GLY A 351 14.34 7.42 -27.09
N ARG A 352 14.39 6.19 -26.61
CA ARG A 352 13.68 5.00 -27.11
C ARG A 352 13.61 3.93 -26.02
N LEU A 353 12.68 2.99 -26.15
CA LEU A 353 12.62 1.77 -25.33
C LEU A 353 13.64 0.76 -25.86
N ASP A 354 14.90 0.93 -25.46
CA ASP A 354 15.96 0.00 -25.83
C ASP A 354 15.91 -1.30 -25.01
N ALA A 355 16.72 -2.29 -25.44
CA ALA A 355 16.77 -3.60 -24.80
C ALA A 355 17.15 -3.57 -23.30
N ARG A 356 17.79 -2.50 -22.82
CA ARG A 356 18.25 -2.34 -21.44
C ARG A 356 17.34 -1.43 -20.58
N PHE A 357 16.24 -0.93 -21.13
CA PHE A 357 15.34 -0.03 -20.38
C PHE A 357 14.84 -0.68 -19.08
N SER A 358 14.26 -1.88 -19.19
CA SER A 358 13.73 -2.60 -18.02
C SER A 358 14.83 -2.91 -16.99
N ASP A 359 16.06 -3.21 -17.44
CA ASP A 359 17.19 -3.49 -16.54
C ASP A 359 17.58 -2.27 -15.72
N ARG A 360 17.69 -1.11 -16.37
CA ARG A 360 17.99 0.16 -15.70
C ARG A 360 16.89 0.54 -14.72
N PHE A 361 15.63 0.35 -15.11
CA PHE A 361 14.50 0.62 -14.23
C PHE A 361 14.52 -0.28 -12.98
N PHE A 362 14.68 -1.60 -13.13
CA PHE A 362 14.72 -2.51 -11.98
C PHE A 362 15.93 -2.24 -11.07
N ALA A 363 17.07 -1.87 -11.61
CA ALA A 363 18.24 -1.49 -10.81
C ALA A 363 17.96 -0.24 -9.95
N ALA A 364 17.32 0.77 -10.51
CA ALA A 364 16.94 1.98 -9.80
C ALA A 364 15.81 1.71 -8.79
N GLN A 365 14.78 0.94 -9.19
CA GLN A 365 13.65 0.55 -8.33
C GLN A 365 14.12 -0.27 -7.12
N ARG A 366 15.12 -1.14 -7.27
CA ARG A 366 15.78 -1.82 -6.15
C ARG A 366 16.31 -0.82 -5.12
N GLY A 367 16.96 0.24 -5.57
CA GLY A 367 17.45 1.31 -4.69
C GLY A 367 16.34 1.94 -3.87
N LEU A 368 15.22 2.26 -4.52
CA LEU A 368 14.02 2.83 -3.90
C LEU A 368 13.39 1.87 -2.90
N LEU A 369 13.18 0.61 -3.27
CA LEU A 369 12.47 -0.37 -2.44
C LEU A 369 13.32 -0.90 -1.27
N ARG A 370 14.64 -0.78 -1.33
CA ARG A 370 15.55 -1.29 -0.30
C ARG A 370 15.33 -0.68 1.08
N VAL A 371 15.01 0.62 1.15
CA VAL A 371 14.81 1.30 2.44
C VAL A 371 13.54 0.80 3.13
N PRO A 372 12.34 0.89 2.52
CA PRO A 372 11.12 0.36 3.15
C PRO A 372 11.20 -1.14 3.44
N TRP A 373 11.88 -1.93 2.57
CA TRP A 373 12.11 -3.34 2.82
C TRP A 373 12.93 -3.58 4.10
N ARG A 374 14.05 -2.87 4.27
CA ARG A 374 14.89 -3.01 5.46
C ARG A 374 14.15 -2.60 6.74
N LEU A 375 13.34 -1.55 6.69
CA LEU A 375 12.52 -1.11 7.83
C LEU A 375 11.52 -2.20 8.24
N ALA A 376 10.80 -2.77 7.28
CA ALA A 376 9.88 -3.88 7.53
C ALA A 376 10.60 -5.11 8.09
N MET A 377 11.72 -5.51 7.48
CA MET A 377 12.52 -6.64 7.94
C MET A 377 13.06 -6.44 9.36
N ALA A 378 13.59 -5.26 9.67
CA ALA A 378 14.17 -4.98 10.99
C ALA A 378 13.14 -5.14 12.11
N ARG A 379 11.87 -4.76 11.87
CA ARG A 379 10.79 -4.92 12.85
C ARG A 379 10.30 -6.36 12.92
N ASP A 380 9.96 -6.95 11.77
CA ASP A 380 9.34 -8.29 11.72
C ASP A 380 10.30 -9.41 12.14
N GLN A 381 11.61 -9.25 11.96
CA GLN A 381 12.65 -10.18 12.46
C GLN A 381 12.66 -10.32 13.98
N GLY A 382 12.18 -9.34 14.72
CA GLY A 382 12.14 -9.36 16.18
C GLY A 382 11.20 -10.43 16.76
N TYR A 383 10.25 -10.94 15.96
CA TYR A 383 9.23 -11.87 16.44
C TYR A 383 9.60 -13.32 16.10
N ALA A 384 9.49 -14.22 17.11
CA ALA A 384 9.81 -15.63 16.95
C ALA A 384 8.83 -16.36 16.00
N CYS A 385 7.59 -15.89 15.91
CA CYS A 385 6.59 -16.41 14.98
C CYS A 385 6.87 -16.07 13.50
N ALA A 386 7.84 -15.20 13.21
CA ALA A 386 8.18 -14.83 11.85
C ALA A 386 8.78 -16.01 11.09
N VAL A 387 8.27 -16.25 9.88
CA VAL A 387 8.70 -17.33 8.98
C VAL A 387 8.95 -16.78 7.57
N GLY A 388 9.89 -17.37 6.84
CA GLY A 388 10.17 -16.99 5.46
C GLY A 388 11.63 -17.17 5.07
N THR A 389 11.95 -16.83 3.82
CA THR A 389 13.31 -16.99 3.27
C THR A 389 14.32 -16.02 3.92
N GLU A 390 13.82 -14.89 4.46
CA GLU A 390 14.65 -13.87 5.11
C GLU A 390 14.74 -14.04 6.63
N GLN A 391 14.19 -15.13 7.18
CA GLN A 391 14.25 -15.39 8.63
C GLN A 391 15.71 -15.51 9.11
N LEU A 392 16.06 -14.71 10.11
CA LEU A 392 17.39 -14.75 10.71
C LEU A 392 17.48 -15.82 11.79
N PRO A 393 18.67 -16.40 12.06
CA PRO A 393 18.92 -17.23 13.23
C PRO A 393 18.58 -16.46 14.51
N GLU A 394 18.17 -17.18 15.57
CA GLU A 394 17.66 -16.59 16.82
C GLU A 394 18.61 -15.54 17.43
N TRP A 395 19.90 -15.81 17.49
CA TRP A 395 20.89 -14.88 18.05
C TRP A 395 20.97 -13.55 17.29
N ARG A 396 20.80 -13.59 15.94
CA ARG A 396 20.75 -12.39 15.12
C ARG A 396 19.44 -11.65 15.29
N ARG A 397 18.31 -12.36 15.44
CA ARG A 397 17.01 -11.76 15.71
C ARG A 397 17.03 -10.94 17.00
N ARG A 398 17.59 -11.50 18.08
CA ARG A 398 17.76 -10.80 19.37
C ARG A 398 18.60 -9.53 19.24
N LEU A 399 19.66 -9.58 18.46
CA LEU A 399 20.49 -8.39 18.19
C LEU A 399 19.72 -7.32 17.42
N VAL A 400 19.00 -7.70 16.36
CA VAL A 400 18.18 -6.78 15.55
C VAL A 400 17.07 -6.16 16.40
N ALA A 401 16.38 -6.93 17.23
CA ALA A 401 15.34 -6.44 18.13
C ALA A 401 15.88 -5.39 19.12
N ALA A 402 17.06 -5.64 19.69
CA ALA A 402 17.70 -4.71 20.62
C ALA A 402 18.11 -3.37 19.98
N VAL A 403 18.50 -3.39 18.70
CA VAL A 403 18.99 -2.19 17.98
C VAL A 403 17.84 -1.43 17.30
N SER A 404 16.79 -2.12 16.84
CA SER A 404 15.70 -1.49 16.10
C SER A 404 14.62 -0.84 16.98
N ALA A 405 14.51 -1.24 18.24
CA ALA A 405 13.53 -0.67 19.17
C ALA A 405 13.67 0.86 19.35
N PRO A 406 14.88 1.42 19.54
CA PRO A 406 15.04 2.89 19.67
C PRO A 406 14.95 3.64 18.34
N ALA A 407 15.23 3.00 17.20
CA ALA A 407 15.24 3.70 15.92
C ALA A 407 13.82 3.99 15.38
N PHE A 408 12.82 3.23 15.79
CA PHE A 408 11.44 3.44 15.33
C PHE A 408 10.77 4.62 16.00
N SER A 409 11.09 4.89 17.27
CA SER A 409 10.62 6.07 17.99
C SER A 409 11.19 7.38 17.44
N LEU A 410 12.36 7.34 16.79
CA LEU A 410 13.00 8.52 16.16
C LEU A 410 12.43 8.88 14.78
N VAL A 411 11.74 7.95 14.10
CA VAL A 411 11.17 8.17 12.75
C VAL A 411 9.74 8.69 12.82
N VAL A 412 9.07 8.51 13.94
CA VAL A 412 7.66 8.89 14.16
C VAL A 412 7.53 10.06 15.17
N GLY A 413 8.63 10.41 15.87
CA GLY A 413 8.68 11.50 16.86
C GLY A 413 9.09 12.87 16.28
#